data_3f0f9bb157dee1bbbd83886c4069de23
#
_entry.id   3f0f9bb157dee1bbbd83886c4069de23
#
_cell.length_a   1.000
_cell.length_b   1.000
_cell.length_c   1.000
_cell.angle_alpha   90.00
_cell.angle_beta   90.00
_cell.angle_gamma   90.00
#
_symmetry.space_group_name_H-M   'P 1'
#
loop_
_entity.id
_entity.type
_entity.pdbx_description
1 polymer ?
#
loop_
_entity_poly.entity_id
_entity_poly.type
_entity_poly.pdbx_seq_one_letter_code
_entity_poly.pdbx_strand_id
1 'polypeptide(L)'
;LYWFDNYLHNAEKIKPTSKSIKMQFGLSSPYFIDVRNELDNLFEKVRDYKDVKLKFDNWSHYLEIVYGEKQKGKELFFRHTYLSTLVKLLVHLKLSYRESMRVDEILPILFGNRFTQAGIINFSEEDFFTWPLSISIRKQSSQIFSKLLVELERYDIDAIDEDVLKELYQEL
;
A
#
# COMPACT_ATOMS: atom_id res chain seq x y z
N LEU A 1 -9.23 9.62 31.05
CA LEU A 1 -8.76 9.68 29.65
C LEU A 1 -8.49 8.30 29.08
N TYR A 2 -7.80 7.40 29.79
CA TYR A 2 -7.51 6.01 29.37
C TYR A 2 -8.76 5.16 29.09
N TRP A 3 -9.85 5.41 29.82
CA TRP A 3 -11.12 4.71 29.65
C TRP A 3 -11.86 5.16 28.38
N PHE A 4 -11.76 6.45 28.03
CA PHE A 4 -12.37 7.03 26.82
C PHE A 4 -11.65 6.56 25.55
N ASP A 5 -10.32 6.45 25.59
CA ASP A 5 -9.51 5.88 24.51
C ASP A 5 -9.86 4.40 24.27
N ASN A 6 -9.98 3.59 25.32
CA ASN A 6 -10.40 2.20 25.19
C ASN A 6 -11.83 2.04 24.66
N TYR A 7 -12.73 2.96 25.00
CA TYR A 7 -14.12 2.92 24.50
C TYR A 7 -14.21 3.32 23.02
N LEU A 8 -13.40 4.26 22.57
CA LEU A 8 -13.30 4.67 21.15
C LEU A 8 -12.57 3.61 20.30
N HIS A 9 -11.63 2.87 20.86
CA HIS A 9 -10.93 1.78 20.19
C HIS A 9 -11.73 0.46 20.13
N ASN A 10 -12.78 0.32 20.94
CA ASN A 10 -13.74 -0.79 20.89
C ASN A 10 -14.98 -0.49 20.01
N ALA A 11 -14.91 0.48 19.10
CA ALA A 11 -15.86 0.53 18.01
C ALA A 11 -15.83 -0.83 17.30
N GLU A 12 -16.98 -1.51 17.20
CA GLU A 12 -17.08 -2.81 16.50
C GLU A 12 -16.39 -2.70 15.15
N LYS A 13 -15.32 -3.48 14.98
CA LYS A 13 -14.61 -3.52 13.71
C LYS A 13 -15.55 -4.00 12.61
N ILE A 14 -15.46 -3.39 11.46
CA ILE A 14 -16.27 -3.76 10.30
C ILE A 14 -15.85 -5.16 9.86
N LYS A 15 -16.82 -6.09 9.80
CA LYS A 15 -16.55 -7.43 9.26
C LYS A 15 -16.23 -7.29 7.76
N PRO A 16 -15.03 -7.70 7.32
CA PRO A 16 -14.67 -7.62 5.92
C PRO A 16 -15.50 -8.61 5.10
N THR A 17 -15.96 -8.17 3.96
CA THR A 17 -16.46 -9.03 2.89
C THR A 17 -15.69 -8.65 1.62
N SER A 18 -15.55 -9.57 0.68
CA SER A 18 -14.92 -9.28 -0.62
C SER A 18 -15.54 -8.03 -1.25
N LYS A 19 -16.87 -7.91 -1.19
CA LYS A 19 -17.57 -6.74 -1.71
C LYS A 19 -17.20 -5.44 -0.97
N SER A 20 -17.17 -5.44 0.37
CA SER A 20 -16.89 -4.22 1.14
C SER A 20 -15.44 -3.75 0.94
N ILE A 21 -14.50 -4.67 0.95
CA ILE A 21 -13.07 -4.40 0.72
C ILE A 21 -12.84 -3.89 -0.71
N LYS A 22 -13.45 -4.54 -1.71
CA LYS A 22 -13.37 -4.11 -3.11
C LYS A 22 -13.98 -2.72 -3.32
N MET A 23 -15.14 -2.45 -2.75
CA MET A 23 -15.78 -1.12 -2.85
C MET A 23 -14.95 -0.01 -2.22
N GLN A 24 -14.23 -0.31 -1.14
CA GLN A 24 -13.44 0.68 -0.39
C GLN A 24 -12.03 0.84 -0.93
N PHE A 25 -11.36 -0.25 -1.29
CA PHE A 25 -9.94 -0.29 -1.61
C PHE A 25 -9.63 -0.81 -3.01
N GLY A 26 -10.62 -1.29 -3.77
CA GLY A 26 -10.43 -1.75 -5.14
C GLY A 26 -10.08 -0.61 -6.10
N LEU A 27 -9.57 -0.94 -7.28
CA LEU A 27 -9.08 0.03 -8.27
C LEU A 27 -10.18 0.94 -8.86
N SER A 28 -11.44 0.61 -8.65
CA SER A 28 -12.60 1.45 -9.03
C SER A 28 -13.13 2.29 -7.87
N SER A 29 -12.54 2.18 -6.68
CA SER A 29 -13.01 2.90 -5.50
C SER A 29 -12.65 4.39 -5.55
N PRO A 30 -13.49 5.26 -4.98
CA PRO A 30 -13.15 6.68 -4.83
C PRO A 30 -11.83 6.87 -4.08
N TYR A 31 -11.56 6.01 -3.08
CA TYR A 31 -10.34 6.05 -2.30
C TYR A 31 -9.09 5.80 -3.15
N PHE A 32 -9.11 4.78 -4.01
CA PHE A 32 -8.00 4.53 -4.93
C PHE A 32 -7.80 5.71 -5.89
N ILE A 33 -8.89 6.28 -6.43
CA ILE A 33 -8.81 7.42 -7.35
C ILE A 33 -8.10 8.60 -6.70
N ASP A 34 -8.41 8.90 -5.44
CA ASP A 34 -7.76 9.98 -4.69
C ASP A 34 -6.28 9.68 -4.45
N VAL A 35 -5.94 8.48 -3.97
CA VAL A 35 -4.55 8.06 -3.76
C VAL A 35 -3.76 8.08 -5.07
N ARG A 36 -4.34 7.60 -6.16
CA ARG A 36 -3.72 7.60 -7.49
C ARG A 36 -3.42 9.01 -7.97
N ASN A 37 -4.33 9.96 -7.77
CA ASN A 37 -4.12 11.36 -8.13
C ASN A 37 -2.98 12.00 -7.30
N GLU A 38 -2.91 11.67 -6.00
CA GLU A 38 -1.81 12.12 -5.14
C GLU A 38 -0.47 11.50 -5.57
N LEU A 39 -0.45 10.20 -5.93
CA LEU A 39 0.75 9.53 -6.46
C LEU A 39 1.20 10.14 -7.79
N ASP A 40 0.28 10.48 -8.69
CA ASP A 40 0.61 11.17 -9.96
C ASP A 40 1.29 12.51 -9.70
N ASN A 41 0.73 13.32 -8.80
CA ASN A 41 1.30 14.60 -8.40
C ASN A 41 2.71 14.46 -7.77
N LEU A 42 2.95 13.40 -7.00
CA LEU A 42 4.27 13.13 -6.42
C LEU A 42 5.25 12.63 -7.48
N PHE A 43 4.82 11.76 -8.37
CA PHE A 43 5.65 11.21 -9.43
C PHE A 43 6.17 12.30 -10.37
N GLU A 44 5.31 13.24 -10.77
CA GLU A 44 5.72 14.37 -11.63
C GLU A 44 6.85 15.22 -11.00
N LYS A 45 6.97 15.25 -9.67
CA LYS A 45 8.05 15.96 -8.97
C LYS A 45 9.38 15.22 -8.98
N VAL A 46 9.36 13.89 -9.13
CA VAL A 46 10.56 13.04 -8.94
C VAL A 46 10.88 12.12 -10.11
N ARG A 47 10.05 12.09 -11.15
CA ARG A 47 10.21 11.17 -12.29
C ARG A 47 11.58 11.26 -12.99
N ASP A 48 12.23 12.43 -12.94
CA ASP A 48 13.54 12.66 -13.53
C ASP A 48 14.69 12.34 -12.57
N TYR A 49 14.41 11.99 -11.31
CA TYR A 49 15.42 11.54 -10.37
C TYR A 49 15.91 10.15 -10.76
N LYS A 50 17.23 9.98 -10.73
CA LYS A 50 17.89 8.77 -11.26
C LYS A 50 17.33 7.47 -10.69
N ASP A 51 17.09 7.43 -9.37
CA ASP A 51 16.53 6.26 -8.67
C ASP A 51 15.08 5.95 -9.08
N VAL A 52 14.24 6.97 -9.16
CA VAL A 52 12.82 6.83 -9.56
C VAL A 52 12.71 6.42 -11.02
N LYS A 53 13.45 7.11 -11.89
CA LYS A 53 13.49 6.78 -13.32
C LYS A 53 13.95 5.36 -13.56
N LEU A 54 15.02 4.93 -12.87
CA LEU A 54 15.53 3.56 -12.99
C LEU A 54 14.48 2.52 -12.58
N LYS A 55 13.75 2.75 -11.49
CA LYS A 55 12.67 1.87 -11.04
C LYS A 55 11.54 1.76 -12.06
N PHE A 56 11.12 2.89 -12.61
CA PHE A 56 10.08 2.93 -13.64
C PHE A 56 10.52 2.25 -14.94
N ASP A 57 11.74 2.53 -15.42
CA ASP A 57 12.28 1.96 -16.65
C ASP A 57 12.48 0.45 -16.51
N ASN A 58 13.03 -0.03 -15.39
CA ASN A 58 13.22 -1.46 -15.12
C ASN A 58 11.88 -2.21 -15.01
N TRP A 59 10.89 -1.63 -14.33
CA TRP A 59 9.53 -2.19 -14.26
C TRP A 59 8.90 -2.29 -15.67
N SER A 60 8.99 -1.23 -16.45
CA SER A 60 8.47 -1.21 -17.83
C SER A 60 9.16 -2.27 -18.72
N HIS A 61 10.49 -2.41 -18.58
CA HIS A 61 11.25 -3.42 -19.30
C HIS A 61 10.88 -4.86 -18.87
N TYR A 62 10.67 -5.07 -17.55
CA TYR A 62 10.21 -6.37 -17.06
C TYR A 62 8.85 -6.74 -17.65
N LEU A 63 7.89 -5.80 -17.72
CA LEU A 63 6.61 -6.05 -18.35
C LEU A 63 6.72 -6.35 -19.86
N GLU A 64 7.64 -5.67 -20.55
CA GLU A 64 7.93 -5.95 -21.96
C GLU A 64 8.38 -7.41 -22.18
N ILE A 65 9.22 -7.93 -21.27
CA ILE A 65 9.66 -9.32 -21.31
C ILE A 65 8.49 -10.29 -21.07
N VAL A 66 7.64 -9.97 -20.07
CA VAL A 66 6.55 -10.88 -19.65
C VAL A 66 5.38 -10.88 -20.63
N TYR A 67 5.00 -9.72 -21.16
CA TYR A 67 3.81 -9.57 -22.00
C TYR A 67 4.11 -9.39 -23.49
N GLY A 68 5.38 -9.31 -23.89
CA GLY A 68 5.79 -9.16 -25.29
C GLY A 68 5.53 -7.77 -25.89
N GLU A 69 4.95 -6.86 -25.14
CA GLU A 69 4.63 -5.50 -25.56
C GLU A 69 5.11 -4.47 -24.53
N LYS A 70 5.59 -3.34 -25.03
CA LYS A 70 6.10 -2.27 -24.18
C LYS A 70 4.97 -1.54 -23.46
N GLN A 71 4.69 -1.94 -22.25
CA GLN A 71 3.74 -1.26 -21.36
C GLN A 71 4.39 0.03 -20.83
N LYS A 72 4.00 1.19 -21.39
CA LYS A 72 4.56 2.51 -21.00
C LYS A 72 3.62 3.32 -20.11
N GLY A 73 2.56 2.73 -19.59
CA GLY A 73 1.54 3.46 -18.88
C GLY A 73 1.90 3.71 -17.41
N LYS A 74 2.18 4.98 -17.03
CA LYS A 74 2.32 5.37 -15.62
C LYS A 74 1.12 4.97 -14.78
N GLU A 75 -0.07 4.87 -15.37
CA GLU A 75 -1.30 4.44 -14.71
C GLU A 75 -1.15 3.02 -14.13
N LEU A 76 -0.65 2.08 -14.92
CA LEU A 76 -0.43 0.71 -14.46
C LEU A 76 0.67 0.66 -13.38
N PHE A 77 1.69 1.50 -13.49
CA PHE A 77 2.73 1.63 -12.45
C PHE A 77 2.15 2.10 -11.11
N PHE A 78 1.23 3.06 -11.13
CA PHE A 78 0.57 3.53 -9.91
C PHE A 78 -0.38 2.49 -9.31
N ARG A 79 -1.10 1.73 -10.14
CA ARG A 79 -1.92 0.61 -9.67
C ARG A 79 -1.08 -0.44 -8.94
N HIS A 80 0.04 -0.86 -9.53
CA HIS A 80 0.96 -1.80 -8.91
C HIS A 80 1.59 -1.22 -7.62
N THR A 81 1.97 0.07 -7.62
CA THR A 81 2.48 0.76 -6.42
C THR A 81 1.45 0.74 -5.29
N TYR A 82 0.20 1.08 -5.60
CA TYR A 82 -0.89 1.08 -4.64
C TYR A 82 -1.13 -0.31 -4.06
N LEU A 83 -1.24 -1.33 -4.91
CA LEU A 83 -1.53 -2.69 -4.47
C LEU A 83 -0.38 -3.31 -3.69
N SER A 84 0.86 -3.12 -4.12
CA SER A 84 2.05 -3.53 -3.35
C SER A 84 2.02 -2.93 -1.95
N THR A 85 1.70 -1.64 -1.84
CA THR A 85 1.58 -0.96 -0.56
C THR A 85 0.40 -1.51 0.25
N LEU A 86 -0.78 -1.67 -0.35
CA LEU A 86 -1.98 -2.20 0.31
C LEU A 86 -1.71 -3.58 0.91
N VAL A 87 -1.05 -4.47 0.16
CA VAL A 87 -0.66 -5.81 0.65
C VAL A 87 0.31 -5.72 1.82
N LYS A 88 1.33 -4.87 1.75
CA LYS A 88 2.26 -4.64 2.87
C LYS A 88 1.51 -4.20 4.14
N LEU A 89 0.56 -3.26 4.01
CA LEU A 89 -0.24 -2.78 5.14
C LEU A 89 -1.16 -3.87 5.70
N LEU A 90 -1.83 -4.66 4.87
CA LEU A 90 -2.68 -5.78 5.29
C LEU A 90 -1.87 -6.85 6.02
N VAL A 91 -0.72 -7.25 5.47
CA VAL A 91 0.17 -8.22 6.13
C VAL A 91 0.68 -7.67 7.46
N HIS A 92 1.06 -6.38 7.50
CA HIS A 92 1.47 -5.75 8.75
C HIS A 92 0.36 -5.81 9.80
N LEU A 93 -0.87 -5.44 9.47
CA LEU A 93 -2.01 -5.50 10.39
C LEU A 93 -2.29 -6.93 10.85
N LYS A 94 -2.16 -7.91 9.98
CA LYS A 94 -2.32 -9.34 10.33
C LYS A 94 -1.24 -9.84 11.29
N LEU A 95 0.00 -9.34 11.17
CA LEU A 95 1.12 -9.68 12.05
C LEU A 95 1.11 -8.89 13.37
N SER A 96 0.62 -7.67 13.35
CA SER A 96 0.66 -6.73 14.48
C SER A 96 -0.69 -6.65 15.18
N TYR A 97 -0.99 -7.62 15.97
CA TYR A 97 -2.18 -7.59 16.83
C TYR A 97 -2.11 -6.42 17.83
N ARG A 98 -2.68 -5.26 17.56
CA ARG A 98 -3.09 -4.25 18.57
C ARG A 98 -2.25 -3.01 18.82
N GLU A 99 -1.31 -2.63 18.01
CA GLU A 99 -0.66 -1.33 18.20
C GLU A 99 -1.21 -0.30 17.21
N SER A 100 -1.85 0.76 17.73
CA SER A 100 -2.19 1.93 16.91
C SER A 100 -0.87 2.55 16.42
N MET A 101 -0.64 2.54 15.11
CA MET A 101 0.60 3.04 14.55
C MET A 101 0.58 4.55 14.38
N ARG A 102 1.65 5.20 14.80
CA ARG A 102 1.88 6.62 14.49
C ARG A 102 2.37 6.77 13.06
N VAL A 103 2.15 7.95 12.47
CA VAL A 103 2.62 8.29 11.11
C VAL A 103 4.11 8.01 10.92
N ASP A 104 4.91 8.26 11.96
CA ASP A 104 6.36 8.05 11.93
C ASP A 104 6.76 6.57 11.87
N GLU A 105 5.86 5.65 12.21
CA GLU A 105 6.11 4.21 12.22
C GLU A 105 5.75 3.52 10.91
N ILE A 106 5.09 4.21 9.98
CA ILE A 106 4.71 3.61 8.70
C ILE A 106 5.91 3.28 7.81
N LEU A 107 6.99 4.05 7.89
CA LEU A 107 8.18 3.85 7.06
C LEU A 107 8.82 2.46 7.23
N PRO A 108 9.00 1.91 8.44
CA PRO A 108 9.50 0.55 8.61
C PRO A 108 8.64 -0.52 7.92
N ILE A 109 7.33 -0.29 7.80
CA ILE A 109 6.41 -1.19 7.06
C ILE A 109 6.68 -1.07 5.57
N LEU A 110 6.69 0.15 5.05
CA LEU A 110 6.85 0.42 3.63
C LEU A 110 8.21 -0.03 3.11
N PHE A 111 9.28 0.13 3.91
CA PHE A 111 10.63 -0.39 3.61
C PHE A 111 10.78 -1.90 3.82
N GLY A 112 9.80 -2.56 4.43
CA GLY A 112 9.85 -4.00 4.66
C GLY A 112 10.59 -4.45 5.93
N ASN A 113 11.22 -3.54 6.70
CA ASN A 113 12.01 -3.87 7.88
C ASN A 113 11.21 -4.63 8.94
N ARG A 114 9.92 -4.32 9.11
CA ARG A 114 9.01 -5.03 10.02
C ARG A 114 8.82 -6.50 9.62
N PHE A 115 8.81 -6.79 8.33
CA PHE A 115 8.61 -8.15 7.82
C PHE A 115 9.84 -9.00 8.01
N THR A 116 11.03 -8.44 7.85
CA THR A 116 12.30 -9.14 8.12
C THR A 116 12.35 -9.62 9.57
N GLN A 117 11.91 -8.81 10.52
CA GLN A 117 11.82 -9.20 11.93
C GLN A 117 10.86 -10.37 12.17
N ALA A 118 9.83 -10.50 11.36
CA ALA A 118 8.87 -11.61 11.37
C ALA A 118 9.31 -12.81 10.52
N GLY A 119 10.52 -12.80 9.95
CA GLY A 119 11.04 -13.88 9.10
C GLY A 119 10.49 -13.87 7.66
N ILE A 120 9.81 -12.81 7.24
CA ILE A 120 9.26 -12.67 5.89
C ILE A 120 10.22 -11.82 5.05
N ILE A 121 11.08 -12.47 4.27
CA ILE A 121 12.17 -11.81 3.56
C ILE A 121 11.69 -11.10 2.29
N ASN A 122 10.71 -11.63 1.57
CA ASN A 122 10.25 -11.13 0.26
C ASN A 122 9.70 -9.69 0.28
N PHE A 123 9.33 -9.17 1.44
CA PHE A 123 8.85 -7.78 1.60
C PHE A 123 9.96 -6.77 1.94
N SER A 124 11.16 -7.25 2.23
CA SER A 124 12.32 -6.40 2.57
C SER A 124 13.19 -6.05 1.36
N GLU A 125 12.98 -6.71 0.23
CA GLU A 125 13.70 -6.40 -0.98
C GLU A 125 13.22 -5.07 -1.57
N GLU A 126 14.18 -4.27 -2.03
CA GLU A 126 13.88 -3.02 -2.70
C GLU A 126 13.24 -3.32 -4.07
N ASP A 127 11.95 -3.07 -4.17
CA ASP A 127 11.16 -3.30 -5.38
C ASP A 127 10.97 -2.01 -6.21
N PHE A 128 10.38 -2.14 -7.38
CA PHE A 128 10.06 -1.00 -8.26
C PHE A 128 9.09 -0.02 -7.60
N PHE A 129 8.26 -0.50 -6.67
CA PHE A 129 7.15 0.23 -6.09
C PHE A 129 7.53 1.01 -4.82
N THR A 130 8.81 1.00 -4.46
CA THR A 130 9.35 1.82 -3.36
C THR A 130 9.72 3.25 -3.78
N TRP A 131 9.46 3.65 -5.03
CA TRP A 131 9.70 5.00 -5.51
C TRP A 131 9.05 6.12 -4.65
N PRO A 132 7.86 5.91 -4.00
CA PRO A 132 7.28 6.93 -3.12
C PRO A 132 8.11 7.19 -1.87
N LEU A 133 9.08 6.33 -1.57
CA LEU A 133 9.98 6.46 -0.42
C LEU A 133 11.23 7.29 -0.73
N SER A 134 11.34 7.83 -1.96
CA SER A 134 12.38 8.80 -2.33
C SER A 134 12.39 9.97 -1.35
N ILE A 135 13.59 10.39 -0.95
CA ILE A 135 13.82 11.34 0.18
C ILE A 135 13.00 12.62 0.01
N SER A 136 12.90 13.14 -1.21
CA SER A 136 12.25 14.42 -1.50
C SER A 136 10.73 14.43 -1.32
N ILE A 137 10.08 13.26 -1.43
CA ILE A 137 8.61 13.12 -1.35
C ILE A 137 8.16 12.19 -0.21
N ARG A 138 9.08 11.54 0.48
CA ARG A 138 8.82 10.54 1.53
C ARG A 138 7.80 11.01 2.56
N LYS A 139 7.89 12.26 3.00
CA LYS A 139 6.96 12.81 3.99
C LYS A 139 5.53 12.84 3.47
N GLN A 140 5.31 13.29 2.23
CA GLN A 140 3.97 13.35 1.63
C GLN A 140 3.42 11.94 1.37
N SER A 141 4.22 11.05 0.79
CA SER A 141 3.80 9.67 0.56
C SER A 141 3.49 8.92 1.85
N SER A 142 4.25 9.15 2.92
CA SER A 142 3.95 8.58 4.25
C SER A 142 2.60 9.05 4.77
N GLN A 143 2.22 10.30 4.56
CA GLN A 143 0.91 10.81 4.97
C GLN A 143 -0.23 10.15 4.19
N ILE A 144 -0.06 9.92 2.88
CA ILE A 144 -1.03 9.21 2.04
C ILE A 144 -1.24 7.79 2.56
N PHE A 145 -0.15 7.05 2.75
CA PHE A 145 -0.21 5.65 3.17
C PHE A 145 -0.61 5.46 4.63
N SER A 146 -0.34 6.45 5.51
CA SER A 146 -0.87 6.44 6.87
C SER A 146 -2.38 6.57 6.90
N LYS A 147 -2.98 7.39 6.04
CA LYS A 147 -4.44 7.45 5.91
C LYS A 147 -5.01 6.12 5.45
N LEU A 148 -4.33 5.43 4.49
CA LEU A 148 -4.73 4.10 4.04
C LEU A 148 -4.68 3.08 5.18
N LEU A 149 -3.63 3.12 6.01
CA LEU A 149 -3.49 2.25 7.17
C LEU A 149 -4.64 2.47 8.17
N VAL A 150 -4.95 3.73 8.52
CA VAL A 150 -6.04 4.08 9.43
C VAL A 150 -7.40 3.58 8.91
N GLU A 151 -7.65 3.68 7.60
CA GLU A 151 -8.89 3.16 7.02
C GLU A 151 -8.96 1.62 7.07
N LEU A 152 -7.82 0.94 6.87
CA LEU A 152 -7.74 -0.52 6.99
C LEU A 152 -7.95 -0.99 8.44
N GLU A 153 -7.47 -0.26 9.44
CA GLU A 153 -7.64 -0.58 10.86
C GLU A 153 -9.11 -0.61 11.32
N ARG A 154 -10.01 0.00 10.56
CA ARG A 154 -11.46 -0.07 10.83
C ARG A 154 -12.06 -1.45 10.59
N TYR A 155 -11.37 -2.31 9.83
CA TYR A 155 -11.83 -3.64 9.51
C TYR A 155 -11.23 -4.68 10.47
N ASP A 156 -11.99 -5.76 10.66
CA ASP A 156 -11.48 -6.96 11.32
C ASP A 156 -10.56 -7.72 10.36
N ILE A 157 -9.28 -7.36 10.39
CA ILE A 157 -8.29 -7.89 9.44
C ILE A 157 -8.07 -9.40 9.63
N ASP A 158 -8.33 -9.95 10.82
CA ASP A 158 -8.21 -11.39 11.06
C ASP A 158 -9.28 -12.19 10.32
N ALA A 159 -10.43 -11.57 10.09
CA ALA A 159 -11.51 -12.16 9.32
C ALA A 159 -11.31 -12.04 7.79
N ILE A 160 -10.24 -11.41 7.32
CA ILE A 160 -9.87 -11.37 5.89
C ILE A 160 -9.32 -12.74 5.51
N ASP A 161 -9.98 -13.39 4.56
CA ASP A 161 -9.57 -14.65 3.96
C ASP A 161 -8.83 -14.47 2.62
N GLU A 162 -8.39 -15.59 2.06
CA GLU A 162 -7.67 -15.61 0.77
C GLU A 162 -8.54 -15.11 -0.40
N ASP A 163 -9.85 -15.29 -0.34
CA ASP A 163 -10.77 -14.91 -1.41
C ASP A 163 -10.85 -13.38 -1.52
N VAL A 164 -10.84 -12.67 -0.38
CA VAL A 164 -10.80 -11.20 -0.35
C VAL A 164 -9.54 -10.66 -1.04
N LEU A 165 -8.39 -11.24 -0.72
CA LEU A 165 -7.11 -10.84 -1.33
C LEU A 165 -7.07 -11.17 -2.82
N LYS A 166 -7.59 -12.32 -3.21
CA LYS A 166 -7.66 -12.76 -4.59
C LYS A 166 -8.52 -11.83 -5.44
N GLU A 167 -9.68 -11.41 -4.95
CA GLU A 167 -10.54 -10.47 -5.65
C GLU A 167 -9.91 -9.09 -5.84
N LEU A 168 -9.19 -8.57 -4.84
CA LEU A 168 -8.41 -7.35 -4.99
C LEU A 168 -7.34 -7.46 -6.08
N TYR A 169 -6.70 -8.63 -6.17
CA TYR A 169 -5.64 -8.88 -7.15
C TYR A 169 -6.18 -9.06 -8.57
N GLN A 170 -7.42 -9.54 -8.74
CA GLN A 170 -8.06 -9.72 -10.05
C GLN A 170 -8.47 -8.42 -10.73
N GLU A 171 -8.41 -7.28 -10.04
CA GLU A 171 -8.64 -5.97 -10.63
C GLU A 171 -7.42 -5.36 -11.33
N LEU A 172 -6.23 -5.99 -11.20
CA LEU A 172 -5.00 -5.58 -11.91
C LEU A 172 -5.05 -5.91 -13.38
#